data_0743b8e02575655dd5b4c1bf5c78dbed
#
_entry.id   0743b8e02575655dd5b4c1bf5c78dbed
#
_cell.length_a   1.000
_cell.length_b   1.000
_cell.length_c   1.000
_cell.angle_alpha   90.00
_cell.angle_beta   90.00
_cell.angle_gamma   90.00
#
_symmetry.space_group_name_H-M   'P 1'
#
loop_
_entity.id
_entity.type
_entity.pdbx_description
1 polymer ?
#
loop_
_entity_poly.entity_id
_entity_poly.type
_entity_poly.pdbx_seq_one_letter_code
_entity_poly.pdbx_strand_id
1 'polypeptide(L)'
;PIKSSAASDVYKRQMYDLEVDYIVGEAFEANLLNGYKNYLSKTESGFFILCVKGTIQATINGSLYNIGENALLTLPPNHIMEIQEFSPDIHIYYAGFSPLLIEGINLMKATQHLLLTIMENPVVILSPLQACSYKMFYESLILSYTSPIAQANKEITKATLTMFLQGSTEIYKLQNKWYLSSQSRKYEIYQEFLQLVMKYYTVHHGASFYADQLGLSLPHFCSTIKKAAGNTPLEVIASVILMDAKSRLKSGNEPVKNIALSLGFNNISFFNKFFKQHTGITPHEYRGH
;
A
#
# COMPACT_ATOMS: atom_id res chain seq x y z
N PRO A 1 2.43 12.26 -38.22
CA PRO A 1 1.64 11.43 -37.33
C PRO A 1 2.59 10.70 -36.38
N ILE A 2 2.62 11.17 -35.14
CA ILE A 2 3.36 10.52 -34.05
C ILE A 2 2.64 9.20 -33.80
N LYS A 3 3.37 8.10 -33.93
CA LYS A 3 2.83 6.75 -33.79
C LYS A 3 2.16 6.63 -32.41
N SER A 4 0.90 6.22 -32.40
CA SER A 4 0.02 6.11 -31.22
C SER A 4 0.59 5.21 -30.09
N SER A 5 1.62 4.42 -30.36
CA SER A 5 2.29 3.56 -29.37
C SER A 5 3.14 4.35 -28.36
N ALA A 6 3.88 5.38 -28.82
CA ALA A 6 4.76 6.14 -27.92
C ALA A 6 3.98 7.04 -26.95
N ALA A 7 2.87 7.64 -27.38
CA ALA A 7 2.00 8.42 -26.50
C ALA A 7 1.30 7.52 -25.46
N SER A 8 0.88 6.31 -25.85
CA SER A 8 0.32 5.30 -24.95
C SER A 8 1.33 4.83 -23.92
N ASP A 9 2.61 4.65 -24.32
CA ASP A 9 3.65 4.17 -23.40
C ASP A 9 4.12 5.26 -22.41
N VAL A 10 4.12 6.53 -22.83
CA VAL A 10 4.39 7.68 -21.96
C VAL A 10 3.23 7.87 -20.96
N TYR A 11 1.98 7.71 -21.39
CA TYR A 11 0.81 7.79 -20.51
C TYR A 11 0.75 6.62 -19.52
N LYS A 12 1.16 5.42 -19.95
CA LYS A 12 1.25 4.22 -19.07
C LYS A 12 2.31 4.37 -17.98
N ARG A 13 3.46 5.01 -18.28
CA ARG A 13 4.47 5.33 -17.26
C ARG A 13 3.97 6.35 -16.24
N GLN A 14 3.21 7.35 -16.67
CA GLN A 14 2.78 8.48 -15.82
C GLN A 14 1.81 8.10 -14.69
N MET A 15 1.05 7.01 -14.79
CA MET A 15 0.11 6.64 -13.71
C MET A 15 0.79 5.91 -12.54
N TYR A 16 1.97 5.33 -12.75
CA TYR A 16 2.64 4.52 -11.75
C TYR A 16 3.93 5.16 -11.20
N ASP A 17 4.61 5.97 -12.03
CA ASP A 17 5.77 6.79 -11.63
C ASP A 17 5.35 8.26 -11.73
N LEU A 18 4.96 8.83 -10.59
CA LEU A 18 4.58 10.24 -10.56
C LEU A 18 5.83 11.11 -10.66
N GLU A 19 6.00 11.79 -11.80
CA GLU A 19 6.99 12.87 -11.96
C GLU A 19 6.61 14.14 -11.16
N VAL A 20 5.41 14.14 -10.56
CA VAL A 20 4.85 15.22 -9.74
C VAL A 20 4.62 14.73 -8.32
N ASP A 21 4.54 15.66 -7.38
CA ASP A 21 4.34 15.33 -5.97
C ASP A 21 3.05 14.55 -5.70
N TYR A 22 1.97 14.89 -6.43
CA TYR A 22 0.70 14.17 -6.35
C TYR A 22 -0.15 14.38 -7.60
N ILE A 23 -1.08 13.43 -7.82
CA ILE A 23 -2.15 13.55 -8.80
C ILE A 23 -3.48 13.27 -8.10
N VAL A 24 -4.55 13.87 -8.61
CA VAL A 24 -5.91 13.59 -8.14
C VAL A 24 -6.87 13.81 -9.29
N GLY A 25 -7.93 13.02 -9.34
CA GLY A 25 -8.94 13.17 -10.36
C GLY A 25 -10.14 12.26 -10.14
N GLU A 26 -11.05 12.38 -11.06
CA GLU A 26 -12.25 11.59 -11.20
C GLU A 26 -12.25 10.98 -12.60
N ALA A 27 -12.60 9.72 -12.71
CA ALA A 27 -12.68 9.02 -13.98
C ALA A 27 -14.06 8.41 -14.15
N PHE A 28 -14.70 8.78 -15.25
CA PHE A 28 -15.95 8.22 -15.72
C PHE A 28 -15.67 7.34 -16.92
N GLU A 29 -16.33 6.18 -17.00
CA GLU A 29 -16.23 5.23 -18.09
C GLU A 29 -14.89 4.51 -18.21
N ALA A 30 -14.90 3.47 -19.01
CA ALA A 30 -13.81 2.54 -19.20
C ALA A 30 -12.54 3.14 -19.85
N ASN A 31 -12.63 4.32 -20.45
CA ASN A 31 -11.58 4.85 -21.35
C ASN A 31 -10.22 5.05 -20.66
N LEU A 32 -10.23 5.55 -19.41
CA LEU A 32 -8.99 5.75 -18.67
C LEU A 32 -8.33 4.41 -18.27
N LEU A 33 -9.14 3.42 -17.88
CA LEU A 33 -8.65 2.13 -17.37
C LEU A 33 -8.26 1.16 -18.51
N ASN A 34 -8.75 1.35 -19.74
CA ASN A 34 -8.42 0.50 -20.88
C ASN A 34 -6.91 0.42 -21.16
N GLY A 35 -6.20 1.53 -20.95
CA GLY A 35 -4.74 1.57 -21.08
C GLY A 35 -3.97 0.72 -20.08
N TYR A 36 -4.63 0.33 -18.98
CA TYR A 36 -4.04 -0.40 -17.86
C TYR A 36 -4.55 -1.83 -17.72
N LYS A 37 -5.51 -2.23 -18.56
CA LYS A 37 -6.06 -3.59 -18.56
C LYS A 37 -4.98 -4.59 -18.96
N ASN A 38 -4.84 -5.65 -18.18
CA ASN A 38 -3.84 -6.73 -18.36
C ASN A 38 -2.38 -6.23 -18.38
N TYR A 39 -2.12 -5.08 -17.73
CA TYR A 39 -0.78 -4.55 -17.57
C TYR A 39 -0.33 -4.69 -16.11
N LEU A 40 0.66 -5.55 -15.89
CA LEU A 40 1.26 -5.73 -14.57
C LEU A 40 2.16 -4.53 -14.28
N SER A 41 1.80 -3.76 -13.26
CA SER A 41 2.54 -2.56 -12.90
C SER A 41 2.97 -2.57 -11.45
N LYS A 42 4.21 -2.18 -11.21
CA LYS A 42 4.71 -1.84 -9.88
C LYS A 42 4.51 -0.36 -9.65
N THR A 43 3.85 0.00 -8.56
CA THR A 43 3.68 1.39 -8.17
C THR A 43 4.86 1.85 -7.31
N GLU A 44 5.60 2.87 -7.73
CA GLU A 44 6.58 3.55 -6.86
C GLU A 44 5.89 4.54 -5.92
N SER A 45 4.74 5.03 -6.33
CA SER A 45 3.87 5.94 -5.58
C SER A 45 2.76 5.22 -4.83
N GLY A 46 2.21 5.86 -3.80
CA GLY A 46 1.02 5.39 -3.11
C GLY A 46 -0.25 5.84 -3.82
N PHE A 47 -1.27 4.97 -3.90
CA PHE A 47 -2.55 5.27 -4.54
C PHE A 47 -3.73 4.99 -3.63
N PHE A 48 -4.76 5.84 -3.74
CA PHE A 48 -6.07 5.67 -3.12
C PHE A 48 -7.12 5.77 -4.22
N ILE A 49 -7.98 4.77 -4.32
CA ILE A 49 -9.03 4.71 -5.35
C ILE A 49 -10.35 4.40 -4.66
N LEU A 50 -11.32 5.30 -4.78
CA LEU A 50 -12.70 5.09 -4.33
C LEU A 50 -13.56 4.70 -5.53
N CYS A 51 -14.14 3.51 -5.51
CA CYS A 51 -15.14 3.10 -6.50
C CYS A 51 -16.51 3.62 -6.09
N VAL A 52 -17.08 4.52 -6.90
CA VAL A 52 -18.41 5.11 -6.66
C VAL A 52 -19.50 4.33 -7.39
N LYS A 53 -19.18 3.78 -8.56
CA LYS A 53 -20.11 2.98 -9.36
C LYS A 53 -19.35 1.95 -10.18
N GLY A 54 -20.00 0.83 -10.45
CA GLY A 54 -19.41 -0.25 -11.24
C GLY A 54 -18.50 -1.16 -10.43
N THR A 55 -17.68 -1.92 -11.12
CA THR A 55 -16.77 -2.90 -10.52
C THR A 55 -15.43 -2.94 -11.23
N ILE A 56 -14.36 -3.20 -10.47
CA ILE A 56 -13.01 -3.49 -10.98
C ILE A 56 -12.60 -4.84 -10.42
N GLN A 57 -12.12 -5.73 -11.28
CA GLN A 57 -11.42 -6.93 -10.89
C GLN A 57 -9.92 -6.71 -11.09
N ALA A 58 -9.16 -6.82 -10.01
CA ALA A 58 -7.72 -6.59 -10.05
C ALA A 58 -6.95 -7.62 -9.21
N THR A 59 -5.76 -7.99 -9.69
CA THR A 59 -4.80 -8.76 -8.91
C THR A 59 -3.83 -7.78 -8.24
N ILE A 60 -3.72 -7.88 -6.91
CA ILE A 60 -2.81 -7.06 -6.11
C ILE A 60 -1.86 -7.98 -5.37
N ASN A 61 -0.55 -7.84 -5.62
CA ASN A 61 0.49 -8.73 -5.07
C ASN A 61 0.18 -10.22 -5.24
N GLY A 62 -0.45 -10.61 -6.35
CA GLY A 62 -0.81 -11.98 -6.67
C GLY A 62 -2.13 -12.48 -6.06
N SER A 63 -2.88 -11.65 -5.32
CA SER A 63 -4.21 -11.97 -4.81
C SER A 63 -5.29 -11.25 -5.60
N LEU A 64 -6.37 -11.95 -5.94
CA LEU A 64 -7.49 -11.40 -6.70
C LEU A 64 -8.46 -10.65 -5.79
N TYR A 65 -8.84 -9.43 -6.19
CA TYR A 65 -9.80 -8.58 -5.51
C TYR A 65 -10.91 -8.12 -6.44
N ASN A 66 -12.13 -8.09 -5.92
CA ASN A 66 -13.29 -7.48 -6.57
C ASN A 66 -13.60 -6.16 -5.86
N ILE A 67 -13.44 -5.04 -6.56
CA ILE A 67 -13.59 -3.69 -6.05
C ILE A 67 -14.90 -3.16 -6.62
N GLY A 68 -15.93 -3.12 -5.80
CA GLY A 68 -17.27 -2.67 -6.19
C GLY A 68 -17.61 -1.29 -5.63
N GLU A 69 -18.88 -0.93 -5.71
CA GLU A 69 -19.41 0.32 -5.21
C GLU A 69 -19.10 0.52 -3.71
N ASN A 70 -18.70 1.74 -3.34
CA ASN A 70 -18.25 2.13 -2.00
C ASN A 70 -16.98 1.41 -1.52
N ALA A 71 -16.24 0.75 -2.41
CA ALA A 71 -14.95 0.18 -2.05
C ALA A 71 -13.84 1.22 -2.16
N LEU A 72 -13.02 1.32 -1.12
CA LEU A 72 -11.77 2.06 -1.10
C LEU A 72 -10.61 1.08 -1.27
N LEU A 73 -9.88 1.22 -2.36
CA LEU A 73 -8.60 0.57 -2.60
C LEU A 73 -7.47 1.49 -2.18
N THR A 74 -6.55 1.00 -1.37
CA THR A 74 -5.32 1.69 -0.99
C THR A 74 -4.10 0.85 -1.37
N LEU A 75 -3.23 1.41 -2.18
CA LEU A 75 -1.99 0.80 -2.63
C LEU A 75 -0.81 1.61 -2.08
N PRO A 76 -0.12 1.14 -1.05
CA PRO A 76 1.16 1.71 -0.66
C PRO A 76 2.21 1.60 -1.78
N PRO A 77 3.30 2.39 -1.74
CA PRO A 77 4.42 2.25 -2.66
C PRO A 77 4.95 0.81 -2.73
N ASN A 78 5.51 0.45 -3.87
CA ASN A 78 6.07 -0.88 -4.16
C ASN A 78 5.06 -2.04 -4.22
N HIS A 79 3.76 -1.75 -4.39
CA HIS A 79 2.75 -2.77 -4.67
C HIS A 79 2.68 -3.07 -6.17
N ILE A 80 2.31 -4.31 -6.49
CA ILE A 80 2.07 -4.73 -7.86
C ILE A 80 0.57 -4.88 -8.05
N MET A 81 0.04 -4.21 -9.07
CA MET A 81 -1.36 -4.31 -9.45
C MET A 81 -1.50 -4.63 -10.94
N GLU A 82 -2.49 -5.44 -11.26
CA GLU A 82 -2.95 -5.72 -12.61
C GLU A 82 -4.47 -5.64 -12.65
N ILE A 83 -5.01 -4.75 -13.45
CA ILE A 83 -6.45 -4.67 -13.69
C ILE A 83 -6.81 -5.72 -14.74
N GLN A 84 -7.65 -6.68 -14.38
CA GLN A 84 -8.10 -7.74 -15.28
C GLN A 84 -9.35 -7.34 -16.03
N GLU A 85 -10.36 -6.88 -15.29
CA GLU A 85 -11.66 -6.47 -15.85
C GLU A 85 -12.23 -5.28 -15.07
N PHE A 86 -13.11 -4.54 -15.72
CA PHE A 86 -13.94 -3.51 -15.10
C PHE A 86 -15.24 -3.35 -15.87
N SER A 87 -16.29 -2.90 -15.17
CA SER A 87 -17.59 -2.66 -15.77
C SER A 87 -17.58 -1.41 -16.67
N PRO A 88 -18.40 -1.39 -17.74
CA PRO A 88 -18.47 -0.24 -18.66
C PRO A 88 -18.90 1.08 -18.01
N ASP A 89 -19.69 0.97 -16.93
CA ASP A 89 -20.22 2.10 -16.16
C ASP A 89 -19.36 2.50 -14.96
N ILE A 90 -18.09 2.10 -14.98
CA ILE A 90 -17.15 2.39 -13.89
C ILE A 90 -17.01 3.89 -13.64
N HIS A 91 -17.11 4.25 -12.37
CA HIS A 91 -16.87 5.59 -11.88
C HIS A 91 -16.01 5.55 -10.63
N ILE A 92 -14.85 6.17 -10.69
CA ILE A 92 -13.86 6.18 -9.60
C ILE A 92 -13.34 7.59 -9.33
N TYR A 93 -13.01 7.85 -8.08
CA TYR A 93 -12.07 8.89 -7.68
C TYR A 93 -10.70 8.25 -7.43
N TYR A 94 -9.63 8.95 -7.81
CA TYR A 94 -8.28 8.49 -7.57
C TYR A 94 -7.39 9.60 -7.04
N ALA A 95 -6.45 9.24 -6.19
CA ALA A 95 -5.37 10.12 -5.74
C ALA A 95 -4.07 9.30 -5.65
N GLY A 96 -2.99 9.84 -6.18
CA GLY A 96 -1.66 9.25 -6.14
C GLY A 96 -0.68 10.23 -5.52
N PHE A 97 0.24 9.72 -4.69
CA PHE A 97 1.20 10.52 -3.94
C PHE A 97 2.60 9.97 -4.11
N SER A 98 3.57 10.84 -4.41
CA SER A 98 4.97 10.46 -4.45
C SER A 98 5.50 10.06 -3.06
N PRO A 99 6.49 9.17 -2.96
CA PRO A 99 7.10 8.81 -1.68
C PRO A 99 7.65 10.04 -0.94
N LEU A 100 8.27 10.98 -1.66
CA LEU A 100 8.83 12.21 -1.08
C LEU A 100 7.76 13.10 -0.43
N LEU A 101 6.57 13.21 -1.06
CA LEU A 101 5.47 13.96 -0.48
C LEU A 101 4.95 13.30 0.80
N ILE A 102 4.77 11.98 0.78
CA ILE A 102 4.29 11.21 1.94
C ILE A 102 5.26 11.36 3.13
N GLU A 103 6.56 11.30 2.88
CA GLU A 103 7.59 11.53 3.91
C GLU A 103 7.57 12.96 4.45
N GLY A 104 7.41 13.95 3.56
CA GLY A 104 7.42 15.38 3.92
C GLY A 104 6.24 15.84 4.78
N ILE A 105 5.10 15.13 4.75
CA ILE A 105 3.89 15.51 5.51
C ILE A 105 3.90 14.94 6.96
N ASN A 106 4.97 14.26 7.39
CA ASN A 106 5.05 13.58 8.70
C ASN A 106 3.92 12.53 8.93
N LEU A 107 3.22 12.16 7.89
CA LEU A 107 2.10 11.24 7.94
C LEU A 107 2.55 9.79 8.10
N MET A 108 3.78 9.48 7.68
CA MET A 108 4.36 8.16 7.85
C MET A 108 4.28 7.68 9.30
N LYS A 109 4.49 8.58 10.28
CA LYS A 109 4.36 8.21 11.70
C LYS A 109 2.93 7.87 12.11
N ALA A 110 1.94 8.56 11.55
CA ALA A 110 0.53 8.32 11.89
C ALA A 110 -0.08 7.10 11.16
N THR A 111 0.46 6.72 9.99
CA THR A 111 -0.06 5.64 9.14
C THR A 111 0.78 4.37 9.15
N GLN A 112 2.01 4.41 9.65
CA GLN A 112 2.90 3.23 9.68
C GLN A 112 2.26 2.00 10.34
N HIS A 113 1.47 2.21 11.39
CA HIS A 113 0.76 1.13 12.07
C HIS A 113 -0.40 0.53 11.26
N LEU A 114 -0.93 1.29 10.30
CA LEU A 114 -1.98 0.81 9.39
C LEU A 114 -1.41 0.12 8.15
N LEU A 115 -0.12 0.29 7.90
CA LEU A 115 0.51 -0.21 6.68
C LEU A 115 0.30 -1.72 6.54
N LEU A 116 0.53 -2.51 7.59
CA LEU A 116 0.28 -3.95 7.55
C LEU A 116 -1.20 -4.27 7.33
N THR A 117 -2.11 -3.54 7.96
CA THR A 117 -3.55 -3.71 7.75
C THR A 117 -3.94 -3.42 6.29
N ILE A 118 -3.40 -2.34 5.71
CA ILE A 118 -3.61 -1.99 4.30
C ILE A 118 -3.01 -3.06 3.38
N MET A 119 -1.86 -3.61 3.75
CA MET A 119 -1.19 -4.65 2.95
C MET A 119 -1.92 -5.98 2.97
N GLU A 120 -2.50 -6.35 4.11
CA GLU A 120 -3.32 -7.56 4.25
C GLU A 120 -4.71 -7.36 3.63
N ASN A 121 -5.27 -6.15 3.74
CA ASN A 121 -6.60 -5.80 3.26
C ASN A 121 -6.57 -4.46 2.49
N PRO A 122 -6.05 -4.44 1.26
CA PRO A 122 -5.95 -3.22 0.47
C PRO A 122 -7.30 -2.66 0.02
N VAL A 123 -8.35 -3.49 0.06
CA VAL A 123 -9.73 -3.13 -0.33
C VAL A 123 -10.62 -3.14 0.90
N VAL A 124 -11.24 -1.99 1.19
CA VAL A 124 -12.15 -1.80 2.31
C VAL A 124 -13.50 -1.36 1.79
N ILE A 125 -14.58 -2.00 2.24
CA ILE A 125 -15.96 -1.61 1.90
C ILE A 125 -16.44 -0.57 2.91
N LEU A 126 -16.78 0.62 2.42
CA LEU A 126 -17.30 1.72 3.22
C LEU A 126 -18.82 1.62 3.36
N SER A 127 -19.36 2.11 4.47
CA SER A 127 -20.79 2.40 4.52
C SER A 127 -21.14 3.55 3.55
N PRO A 128 -22.37 3.68 3.07
CA PRO A 128 -22.77 4.77 2.18
C PRO A 128 -22.42 6.17 2.74
N LEU A 129 -22.57 6.37 4.05
CA LEU A 129 -22.22 7.62 4.71
C LEU A 129 -20.71 7.88 4.72
N GLN A 130 -19.90 6.83 4.99
CA GLN A 130 -18.44 6.93 4.93
C GLN A 130 -17.96 7.22 3.50
N ALA A 131 -18.51 6.53 2.51
CA ALA A 131 -18.17 6.75 1.10
C ALA A 131 -18.52 8.18 0.66
N CYS A 132 -19.69 8.68 1.04
CA CYS A 132 -20.10 10.06 0.79
C CYS A 132 -19.13 11.07 1.43
N SER A 133 -18.79 10.89 2.70
CA SER A 133 -17.84 11.76 3.41
C SER A 133 -16.44 11.70 2.78
N TYR A 134 -16.00 10.52 2.37
CA TYR A 134 -14.69 10.35 1.76
C TYR A 134 -14.62 10.94 0.34
N LYS A 135 -15.73 10.86 -0.40
CA LYS A 135 -15.88 11.55 -1.68
C LYS A 135 -15.65 13.06 -1.54
N MET A 136 -16.17 13.69 -0.49
CA MET A 136 -15.95 15.13 -0.22
C MET A 136 -14.46 15.45 -0.04
N PHE A 137 -13.67 14.55 0.53
CA PHE A 137 -12.22 14.73 0.62
C PHE A 137 -11.56 14.72 -0.76
N TYR A 138 -11.99 13.83 -1.67
CA TYR A 138 -11.50 13.83 -3.05
C TYR A 138 -11.89 15.14 -3.77
N GLU A 139 -13.14 15.57 -3.67
CA GLU A 139 -13.62 16.80 -4.31
C GLU A 139 -12.82 18.03 -3.80
N SER A 140 -12.56 18.11 -2.49
CA SER A 140 -11.72 19.14 -1.90
C SER A 140 -10.28 19.09 -2.43
N LEU A 141 -9.73 17.88 -2.59
CA LEU A 141 -8.38 17.68 -3.12
C LEU A 141 -8.30 18.05 -4.62
N ILE A 142 -9.30 17.68 -5.42
CA ILE A 142 -9.42 18.07 -6.83
C ILE A 142 -9.52 19.59 -6.95
N LEU A 143 -10.36 20.23 -6.13
CA LEU A 143 -10.49 21.69 -6.10
C LEU A 143 -9.15 22.35 -5.73
N SER A 144 -8.44 21.84 -4.75
CA SER A 144 -7.11 22.31 -4.37
C SER A 144 -6.08 22.15 -5.52
N TYR A 145 -6.16 21.07 -6.28
CA TYR A 145 -5.27 20.80 -7.41
C TYR A 145 -5.53 21.74 -8.60
N THR A 146 -6.79 22.10 -8.86
CA THR A 146 -7.22 22.89 -10.02
C THR A 146 -7.35 24.38 -9.73
N SER A 147 -7.50 24.78 -8.45
CA SER A 147 -7.74 26.18 -8.06
C SER A 147 -6.48 27.03 -8.15
N PRO A 148 -6.52 28.17 -8.88
CA PRO A 148 -5.41 29.11 -8.89
C PRO A 148 -5.03 29.66 -7.51
N ILE A 149 -6.02 29.79 -6.60
CA ILE A 149 -5.78 30.25 -5.20
C ILE A 149 -4.95 29.22 -4.44
N ALA A 150 -5.30 27.93 -4.55
CA ALA A 150 -4.56 26.89 -3.86
C ALA A 150 -3.18 26.66 -4.47
N GLN A 151 -3.05 26.79 -5.80
CA GLN A 151 -1.75 26.72 -6.48
C GLN A 151 -0.82 27.87 -6.10
N ALA A 152 -1.38 29.05 -5.81
CA ALA A 152 -0.61 30.20 -5.33
C ALA A 152 -0.12 30.06 -3.90
N ASN A 153 -0.73 29.18 -3.09
CA ASN A 153 -0.38 28.99 -1.68
C ASN A 153 -0.24 27.51 -1.33
N LYS A 154 1.00 27.03 -1.27
CA LYS A 154 1.33 25.64 -0.98
C LYS A 154 0.81 25.13 0.39
N GLU A 155 0.55 26.04 1.35
CA GLU A 155 -0.01 25.65 2.65
C GLU A 155 -1.47 25.19 2.54
N ILE A 156 -2.26 25.73 1.61
CA ILE A 156 -3.63 25.27 1.34
C ILE A 156 -3.59 23.85 0.79
N THR A 157 -2.76 23.59 -0.20
CA THR A 157 -2.57 22.24 -0.77
C THR A 157 -2.13 21.26 0.31
N LYS A 158 -1.15 21.64 1.13
CA LYS A 158 -0.65 20.79 2.22
C LYS A 158 -1.74 20.48 3.26
N ALA A 159 -2.55 21.47 3.64
CA ALA A 159 -3.66 21.26 4.57
C ALA A 159 -4.72 20.29 4.00
N THR A 160 -5.08 20.44 2.72
CA THR A 160 -6.03 19.57 2.03
C THR A 160 -5.50 18.14 1.92
N LEU A 161 -4.23 17.98 1.56
CA LEU A 161 -3.55 16.67 1.54
C LEU A 161 -3.53 16.03 2.91
N THR A 162 -3.21 16.80 3.96
CA THR A 162 -3.20 16.30 5.34
C THR A 162 -4.58 15.82 5.76
N MET A 163 -5.63 16.60 5.45
CA MET A 163 -7.02 16.22 5.72
C MET A 163 -7.41 14.92 5.00
N PHE A 164 -7.09 14.79 3.71
CA PHE A 164 -7.36 13.58 2.92
C PHE A 164 -6.70 12.35 3.53
N LEU A 165 -5.43 12.45 3.85
CA LEU A 165 -4.65 11.34 4.38
C LEU A 165 -5.05 10.97 5.81
N GLN A 166 -5.40 11.94 6.66
CA GLN A 166 -5.96 11.68 7.99
C GLN A 166 -7.34 11.02 7.90
N GLY A 167 -8.20 11.47 6.98
CA GLY A 167 -9.49 10.83 6.71
C GLY A 167 -9.33 9.37 6.29
N SER A 168 -8.36 9.09 5.41
CA SER A 168 -8.01 7.71 5.03
C SER A 168 -7.60 6.88 6.24
N THR A 169 -6.76 7.45 7.10
CA THR A 169 -6.31 6.80 8.34
C THR A 169 -7.49 6.43 9.24
N GLU A 170 -8.44 7.35 9.45
CA GLU A 170 -9.61 7.09 10.32
C GLU A 170 -10.53 6.01 9.73
N ILE A 171 -10.67 5.92 8.40
CA ILE A 171 -11.42 4.83 7.76
C ILE A 171 -10.83 3.47 8.14
N TYR A 172 -9.52 3.29 7.99
CA TYR A 172 -8.86 2.04 8.34
C TYR A 172 -8.94 1.74 9.85
N LYS A 173 -8.88 2.76 10.69
CA LYS A 173 -9.09 2.61 12.14
C LYS A 173 -10.49 2.12 12.47
N LEU A 174 -11.53 2.70 11.86
CA LEU A 174 -12.93 2.32 12.09
C LEU A 174 -13.25 0.90 11.61
N GLN A 175 -12.65 0.46 10.52
CA GLN A 175 -12.80 -0.89 10.01
C GLN A 175 -12.11 -1.94 10.90
N ASN A 176 -11.07 -1.54 11.60
CA ASN A 176 -10.35 -2.39 12.52
C ASN A 176 -10.99 -2.32 13.90
N LYS A 177 -11.89 -3.27 14.22
CA LYS A 177 -12.49 -3.43 15.59
C LYS A 177 -11.42 -3.47 16.70
N TRP A 178 -10.23 -3.76 16.35
CA TRP A 178 -9.00 -3.90 17.11
C TRP A 178 -8.43 -2.54 17.58
N TYR A 179 -8.57 -1.50 16.72
CA TYR A 179 -8.11 -0.16 17.02
C TYR A 179 -8.92 0.51 18.15
N LEU A 180 -10.20 0.14 18.31
CA LEU A 180 -11.08 0.69 19.36
C LEU A 180 -10.67 0.25 20.79
N SER A 181 -9.81 -0.78 20.91
CA SER A 181 -9.24 -1.23 22.19
C SER A 181 -7.85 -0.65 22.50
N SER A 182 -7.33 0.27 21.70
CA SER A 182 -5.91 0.52 21.51
C SER A 182 -5.33 1.77 22.20
N GLN A 183 -5.95 2.34 23.21
CA GLN A 183 -5.27 3.31 24.10
C GLN A 183 -4.33 2.62 25.13
N SER A 184 -3.82 1.44 24.82
CA SER A 184 -2.96 0.68 25.73
C SER A 184 -1.49 0.79 25.35
N ARG A 185 -0.61 0.83 26.34
CA ARG A 185 0.86 0.78 26.17
C ARG A 185 1.32 -0.35 25.24
N LYS A 186 0.57 -1.45 25.18
CA LYS A 186 0.86 -2.59 24.28
C LYS A 186 0.79 -2.20 22.80
N TYR A 187 -0.14 -1.31 22.46
CA TYR A 187 -0.30 -0.85 21.09
C TYR A 187 0.79 0.13 20.68
N GLU A 188 1.21 1.02 21.57
CA GLU A 188 2.36 1.90 21.33
C GLU A 188 3.62 1.07 21.05
N ILE A 189 3.88 0.03 21.88
CA ILE A 189 5.00 -0.91 21.67
C ILE A 189 4.88 -1.60 20.29
N TYR A 190 3.69 -1.99 19.88
CA TYR A 190 3.49 -2.60 18.57
C TYR A 190 3.76 -1.60 17.43
N GLN A 191 3.35 -0.37 17.54
CA GLN A 191 3.64 0.68 16.55
C GLN A 191 5.15 0.93 16.44
N GLU A 192 5.83 1.11 17.56
CA GLU A 192 7.29 1.27 17.59
C GLU A 192 8.00 0.04 16.96
N PHE A 193 7.52 -1.16 17.26
CA PHE A 193 8.01 -2.40 16.66
C PHE A 193 7.85 -2.39 15.13
N LEU A 194 6.68 -2.01 14.60
CA LEU A 194 6.45 -1.92 13.16
C LEU A 194 7.39 -0.94 12.48
N GLN A 195 7.66 0.21 13.10
CA GLN A 195 8.64 1.19 12.59
C GLN A 195 10.03 0.57 12.48
N LEU A 196 10.45 -0.15 13.53
CA LEU A 196 11.73 -0.85 13.53
C LEU A 196 11.79 -1.97 12.48
N VAL A 197 10.70 -2.73 12.30
CA VAL A 197 10.62 -3.77 11.26
C VAL A 197 10.79 -3.15 9.90
N MET A 198 10.02 -2.11 9.55
CA MET A 198 10.14 -1.43 8.25
C MET A 198 11.54 -0.89 7.98
N LYS A 199 12.26 -0.50 9.03
CA LYS A 199 13.63 0.01 8.91
C LYS A 199 14.69 -1.08 8.78
N TYR A 200 14.49 -2.23 9.42
CA TYR A 200 15.56 -3.21 9.63
C TYR A 200 15.25 -4.63 9.13
N TYR A 201 14.08 -4.89 8.52
CA TYR A 201 13.67 -6.24 8.08
C TYR A 201 14.65 -6.90 7.10
N THR A 202 15.42 -6.13 6.34
CA THR A 202 16.43 -6.65 5.41
C THR A 202 17.72 -7.11 6.11
N VAL A 203 17.89 -6.81 7.39
CA VAL A 203 19.12 -7.12 8.14
C VAL A 203 18.83 -7.99 9.35
N HIS A 204 17.70 -7.76 10.03
CA HIS A 204 17.36 -8.43 11.28
C HIS A 204 16.03 -9.18 11.17
N HIS A 205 16.11 -10.51 11.05
CA HIS A 205 14.95 -11.41 10.93
C HIS A 205 14.47 -11.98 12.27
N GLY A 206 15.25 -11.82 13.34
CA GLY A 206 14.97 -12.36 14.67
C GLY A 206 14.27 -11.36 15.59
N ALA A 207 13.40 -11.85 16.46
CA ALA A 207 12.63 -11.02 17.40
C ALA A 207 13.47 -10.35 18.49
N SER A 208 14.64 -10.95 18.87
CA SER A 208 15.49 -10.42 19.95
C SER A 208 16.01 -9.02 19.67
N PHE A 209 16.48 -8.76 18.45
CA PHE A 209 16.94 -7.42 18.05
C PHE A 209 15.89 -6.35 18.34
N TYR A 210 14.64 -6.60 17.96
CA TYR A 210 13.54 -5.65 18.15
C TYR A 210 13.14 -5.49 19.61
N ALA A 211 13.18 -6.59 20.39
CA ALA A 211 12.97 -6.53 21.83
C ALA A 211 14.00 -5.65 22.53
N ASP A 212 15.29 -5.80 22.15
CA ASP A 212 16.40 -5.02 22.67
C ASP A 212 16.29 -3.54 22.31
N GLN A 213 15.91 -3.24 21.06
CA GLN A 213 15.68 -1.85 20.60
C GLN A 213 14.54 -1.14 21.37
N LEU A 214 13.56 -1.90 21.83
CA LEU A 214 12.42 -1.40 22.60
C LEU A 214 12.65 -1.44 24.12
N GLY A 215 13.82 -1.90 24.56
CA GLY A 215 14.14 -2.02 25.99
C GLY A 215 13.27 -3.06 26.73
N LEU A 216 12.81 -4.09 26.03
CA LEU A 216 11.91 -5.12 26.57
C LEU A 216 12.61 -6.47 26.63
N SER A 217 12.27 -7.28 27.64
CA SER A 217 12.65 -8.69 27.62
C SER A 217 11.93 -9.41 26.47
N LEU A 218 12.61 -10.37 25.81
CA LEU A 218 12.05 -11.11 24.68
C LEU A 218 10.70 -11.78 24.98
N PRO A 219 10.48 -12.44 26.13
CA PRO A 219 9.16 -12.99 26.46
C PRO A 219 8.08 -11.94 26.61
N HIS A 220 8.38 -10.80 27.25
CA HIS A 220 7.44 -9.69 27.41
C HIS A 220 7.09 -9.09 26.06
N PHE A 221 8.09 -8.83 25.22
CA PHE A 221 7.91 -8.33 23.85
C PHE A 221 7.01 -9.27 23.03
N CYS A 222 7.35 -10.57 22.94
CA CYS A 222 6.56 -11.55 22.18
C CYS A 222 5.09 -11.63 22.67
N SER A 223 4.88 -11.65 23.98
CA SER A 223 3.52 -11.65 24.57
C SER A 223 2.76 -10.36 24.24
N THR A 224 3.44 -9.21 24.31
CA THR A 224 2.86 -7.91 24.02
C THR A 224 2.45 -7.79 22.57
N ILE A 225 3.34 -8.14 21.62
CA ILE A 225 3.03 -8.08 20.18
C ILE A 225 1.90 -9.04 19.84
N LYS A 226 1.94 -10.29 20.33
CA LYS A 226 0.87 -11.26 20.07
C LYS A 226 -0.49 -10.80 20.60
N LYS A 227 -0.54 -10.15 21.76
CA LYS A 227 -1.78 -9.57 22.32
C LYS A 227 -2.23 -8.34 21.56
N ALA A 228 -1.29 -7.59 21.04
CA ALA A 228 -1.56 -6.38 20.31
C ALA A 228 -1.90 -6.66 18.82
N ALA A 229 -1.27 -7.59 18.13
CA ALA A 229 -1.38 -7.85 16.69
C ALA A 229 -2.14 -9.15 16.33
N GLY A 230 -2.41 -10.01 17.30
CA GLY A 230 -2.89 -11.36 16.99
C GLY A 230 -1.79 -12.29 16.48
N ASN A 231 -0.73 -11.74 15.90
CA ASN A 231 0.41 -12.43 15.31
C ASN A 231 1.66 -12.33 16.18
N THR A 232 2.54 -13.30 16.07
CA THR A 232 3.86 -13.25 16.74
C THR A 232 4.78 -12.25 16.04
N PRO A 233 5.82 -11.71 16.73
CA PRO A 233 6.80 -10.83 16.07
C PRO A 233 7.45 -11.44 14.84
N LEU A 234 7.73 -12.74 14.84
CA LEU A 234 8.33 -13.42 13.69
C LEU A 234 7.39 -13.50 12.50
N GLU A 235 6.09 -13.73 12.74
CA GLU A 235 5.07 -13.68 11.68
C GLU A 235 4.95 -12.28 11.07
N VAL A 236 5.00 -11.24 11.88
CA VAL A 236 4.99 -9.84 11.40
C VAL A 236 6.23 -9.55 10.55
N ILE A 237 7.43 -9.90 11.02
CA ILE A 237 8.67 -9.72 10.26
C ILE A 237 8.61 -10.50 8.95
N ALA A 238 8.18 -11.76 9.01
CA ALA A 238 8.04 -12.63 7.84
C ALA A 238 7.08 -12.03 6.80
N SER A 239 5.94 -11.46 7.23
CA SER A 239 4.97 -10.83 6.33
C SER A 239 5.59 -9.67 5.54
N VAL A 240 6.39 -8.82 6.19
CA VAL A 240 7.09 -7.70 5.53
C VAL A 240 8.13 -8.20 4.54
N ILE A 241 8.95 -9.19 4.92
CA ILE A 241 9.95 -9.79 4.03
C ILE A 241 9.28 -10.43 2.80
N LEU A 242 8.21 -11.21 3.02
CA LEU A 242 7.48 -11.88 1.94
C LEU A 242 6.84 -10.89 0.97
N MET A 243 6.33 -9.79 1.49
CA MET A 243 5.75 -8.75 0.67
C MET A 243 6.78 -8.14 -0.27
N ASP A 244 7.94 -7.71 0.24
CA ASP A 244 9.01 -7.17 -0.60
C ASP A 244 9.52 -8.25 -1.59
N ALA A 245 9.69 -9.50 -1.13
CA ALA A 245 10.07 -10.62 -1.99
C ALA A 245 9.08 -10.81 -3.15
N LYS A 246 7.77 -10.89 -2.85
CA LYS A 246 6.71 -11.05 -3.86
C LYS A 246 6.71 -9.90 -4.86
N SER A 247 6.82 -8.66 -4.36
CA SER A 247 6.91 -7.46 -5.20
C SER A 247 8.07 -7.57 -6.20
N ARG A 248 9.29 -7.85 -5.72
CA ARG A 248 10.49 -7.95 -6.58
C ARG A 248 10.46 -9.14 -7.53
N LEU A 249 9.88 -10.27 -7.12
CA LEU A 249 9.72 -11.44 -7.99
C LEU A 249 8.80 -11.13 -9.18
N LYS A 250 7.78 -10.30 -9.00
CA LYS A 250 6.80 -9.93 -10.03
C LYS A 250 7.21 -8.73 -10.87
N SER A 251 7.94 -7.76 -10.31
CA SER A 251 8.24 -6.48 -10.98
C SER A 251 9.40 -6.52 -11.96
N GLY A 252 10.16 -7.62 -12.07
CA GLY A 252 11.34 -7.60 -12.94
C GLY A 252 12.09 -8.92 -13.10
N ASN A 253 13.16 -8.82 -13.89
CA ASN A 253 14.06 -9.94 -14.18
C ASN A 253 15.22 -10.06 -13.17
N GLU A 254 15.11 -9.42 -11.99
CA GLU A 254 16.15 -9.53 -10.97
C GLU A 254 16.34 -10.99 -10.56
N PRO A 255 17.59 -11.53 -10.59
CA PRO A 255 17.82 -12.90 -10.20
C PRO A 255 17.34 -13.20 -8.78
N VAL A 256 16.67 -14.34 -8.57
CA VAL A 256 16.18 -14.76 -7.24
C VAL A 256 17.28 -14.72 -6.17
N LYS A 257 18.54 -15.03 -6.59
CA LYS A 257 19.71 -14.93 -5.72
C LYS A 257 19.94 -13.50 -5.20
N ASN A 258 19.79 -12.49 -6.06
CA ASN A 258 20.01 -11.10 -5.68
C ASN A 258 18.90 -10.61 -4.75
N ILE A 259 17.64 -10.99 -5.04
CA ILE A 259 16.50 -10.73 -4.16
C ILE A 259 16.75 -11.33 -2.76
N ALA A 260 17.18 -12.59 -2.70
CA ALA A 260 17.48 -13.23 -1.43
C ALA A 260 18.57 -12.48 -0.63
N LEU A 261 19.66 -12.12 -1.30
CA LEU A 261 20.78 -11.40 -0.66
C LEU A 261 20.36 -10.01 -0.17
N SER A 262 19.61 -9.26 -0.96
CA SER A 262 19.13 -7.92 -0.59
C SER A 262 18.09 -7.92 0.53
N LEU A 263 17.40 -9.05 0.72
CA LEU A 263 16.49 -9.29 1.84
C LEU A 263 17.20 -9.88 3.08
N GLY A 264 18.53 -9.94 3.08
CA GLY A 264 19.32 -10.37 4.23
C GLY A 264 19.50 -11.88 4.38
N PHE A 265 19.17 -12.68 3.36
CA PHE A 265 19.43 -14.13 3.38
C PHE A 265 20.85 -14.42 2.88
N ASN A 266 21.67 -14.97 3.74
CA ASN A 266 23.05 -15.37 3.39
C ASN A 266 23.12 -16.50 2.34
N ASN A 267 22.02 -17.24 2.15
CA ASN A 267 21.94 -18.37 1.24
C ASN A 267 20.57 -18.44 0.56
N ILE A 268 20.57 -18.60 -0.75
CA ILE A 268 19.36 -18.73 -1.57
C ILE A 268 18.49 -19.95 -1.14
N SER A 269 19.10 -21.04 -0.66
CA SER A 269 18.36 -22.22 -0.20
C SER A 269 17.52 -21.94 1.03
N PHE A 270 18.02 -21.10 1.95
CA PHE A 270 17.23 -20.64 3.10
C PHE A 270 16.08 -19.73 2.68
N PHE A 271 16.32 -18.82 1.73
CA PHE A 271 15.27 -17.98 1.17
C PHE A 271 14.18 -18.81 0.48
N ASN A 272 14.57 -19.78 -0.37
CA ASN A 272 13.63 -20.67 -1.05
C ASN A 272 12.76 -21.47 -0.05
N LYS A 273 13.38 -22.01 1.01
CA LYS A 273 12.66 -22.71 2.07
C LYS A 273 11.70 -21.79 2.82
N PHE A 274 12.18 -20.60 3.21
CA PHE A 274 11.38 -19.59 3.88
C PHE A 274 10.17 -19.18 3.01
N PHE A 275 10.41 -18.82 1.76
CA PHE A 275 9.36 -18.39 0.84
C PHE A 275 8.31 -19.50 0.63
N LYS A 276 8.77 -20.74 0.34
CA LYS A 276 7.87 -21.87 0.13
C LYS A 276 7.07 -22.24 1.39
N GLN A 277 7.67 -22.14 2.57
CA GLN A 277 6.98 -22.39 3.84
C GLN A 277 5.79 -21.44 4.05
N HIS A 278 5.90 -20.18 3.61
CA HIS A 278 4.87 -19.17 3.83
C HIS A 278 3.90 -18.99 2.66
N THR A 279 4.28 -19.39 1.44
CA THR A 279 3.46 -19.19 0.23
C THR A 279 2.97 -20.49 -0.40
N GLY A 280 3.50 -21.63 0.03
CA GLY A 280 3.21 -22.96 -0.53
C GLY A 280 4.02 -23.30 -1.80
N ILE A 281 4.59 -22.32 -2.50
CA ILE A 281 5.34 -22.50 -3.75
C ILE A 281 6.72 -21.85 -3.66
N THR A 282 7.62 -22.22 -4.57
CA THR A 282 8.97 -21.65 -4.60
C THR A 282 8.97 -20.23 -5.20
N PRO A 283 10.00 -19.39 -4.94
CA PRO A 283 10.13 -18.09 -5.58
C PRO A 283 10.15 -18.15 -7.10
N HIS A 284 10.72 -19.21 -7.68
CA HIS A 284 10.78 -19.41 -9.11
C HIS A 284 9.40 -19.72 -9.71
N GLU A 285 8.64 -20.60 -9.07
CA GLU A 285 7.25 -20.90 -9.45
C GLU A 285 6.38 -19.65 -9.31
N TYR A 286 6.54 -18.90 -8.20
CA TYR A 286 5.80 -17.65 -7.98
C TYR A 286 6.07 -16.59 -9.07
N ARG A 287 7.28 -16.51 -9.59
CA ARG A 287 7.65 -15.63 -10.71
C ARG A 287 6.98 -16.03 -12.01
N GLY A 288 6.82 -17.34 -12.27
CA GLY A 288 6.26 -17.89 -13.51
C GLY A 288 4.72 -17.85 -13.58
N HIS A 289 4.06 -17.69 -12.45
CA HIS A 289 2.62 -17.48 -12.35
C HIS A 289 2.27 -16.01 -12.51
#